data_08836541c377f1f4def286816ba007d8
#
_entry.id   08836541c377f1f4def286816ba007d8
#
_cell.length_a   1.000
_cell.length_b   1.000
_cell.length_c   1.000
_cell.angle_alpha   90.00
_cell.angle_beta   90.00
_cell.angle_gamma   90.00
#
_symmetry.space_group_name_H-M   'P 1'
#
loop_
_entity.id
_entity.type
_entity.pdbx_description
1 polymer ?
#
loop_
_entity_poly.entity_id
_entity_poly.type
_entity_poly.pdbx_seq_one_letter_code
_entity_poly.pdbx_strand_id
1 'polypeptide(L)'
;FGDATGWPVVLKTPRGGYDGKGVLVLESAGDARERAASWFDQLESRTDFSSLLAEEKVPFTRELSALVARRESGQVIPWPVAETIQVHSVCDEVISPAPNLEAQVAAAASEAAVHIATELGVTGVMAVELFEVPGSASGFYINELAMRPHNTGHWTQDGAVTSQFEQHLRAVLDLPLGDASALAEVSVMKNY
;
A
#
# COMPACT_ATOMS: atom_id res chain seq x y z
N PHE A 1 21.78 -10.87 5.62
CA PHE A 1 20.76 -10.84 4.57
C PHE A 1 21.39 -10.33 3.27
N GLY A 2 21.83 -9.08 3.17
CA GLY A 2 22.36 -8.48 1.93
C GLY A 2 23.52 -9.23 1.27
N ASP A 3 24.41 -9.86 2.03
CA ASP A 3 25.49 -10.68 1.47
C ASP A 3 24.96 -11.97 0.78
N ALA A 4 23.77 -12.42 1.13
CA ALA A 4 23.13 -13.61 0.55
C ALA A 4 22.17 -13.28 -0.61
N THR A 5 21.47 -12.14 -0.55
CA THR A 5 20.43 -11.76 -1.52
C THR A 5 20.88 -10.67 -2.50
N GLY A 6 21.97 -9.96 -2.18
CA GLY A 6 22.47 -8.81 -2.92
C GLY A 6 22.14 -7.48 -2.25
N TRP A 7 22.76 -6.42 -2.75
CA TRP A 7 22.56 -5.04 -2.33
C TRP A 7 21.94 -4.23 -3.50
N PRO A 8 21.13 -3.20 -3.25
CA PRO A 8 20.78 -2.62 -1.95
C PRO A 8 19.71 -3.43 -1.19
N VAL A 9 19.65 -3.22 0.13
CA VAL A 9 18.65 -3.78 1.05
C VAL A 9 17.80 -2.66 1.62
N VAL A 10 16.52 -2.89 1.81
CA VAL A 10 15.60 -1.98 2.49
C VAL A 10 15.32 -2.53 3.89
N LEU A 11 15.72 -1.78 4.92
CA LEU A 11 15.42 -2.09 6.31
C LEU A 11 14.17 -1.31 6.73
N LYS A 12 13.20 -2.00 7.32
CA LYS A 12 11.91 -1.41 7.72
C LYS A 12 11.57 -1.73 9.17
N THR A 13 10.84 -0.82 9.81
CA THR A 13 10.08 -1.17 11.00
C THR A 13 8.84 -1.95 10.57
N PRO A 14 8.48 -3.06 11.25
CA PRO A 14 7.34 -3.90 10.83
C PRO A 14 5.98 -3.22 11.06
N ARG A 15 5.94 -2.17 11.87
CA ARG A 15 4.75 -1.40 12.22
C ARG A 15 5.09 0.05 12.52
N GLY A 16 4.11 0.95 12.38
CA GLY A 16 4.23 2.35 12.79
C GLY A 16 5.07 3.22 11.86
N GLY A 17 5.47 2.71 10.69
CA GLY A 17 6.05 3.51 9.62
C GLY A 17 4.97 4.34 8.91
N TYR A 18 5.32 5.56 8.49
CA TYR A 18 4.49 6.45 7.68
C TYR A 18 5.37 7.50 7.00
N ASP A 19 5.00 7.96 5.83
CA ASP A 19 5.70 9.02 5.08
C ASP A 19 7.23 8.81 5.02
N GLY A 20 7.67 7.59 4.67
CA GLY A 20 9.09 7.21 4.63
C GLY A 20 9.77 7.07 5.99
N LYS A 21 9.09 7.35 7.10
CA LYS A 21 9.61 7.08 8.45
C LYS A 21 9.55 5.59 8.74
N GLY A 22 10.64 5.05 9.26
CA GLY A 22 10.73 3.61 9.50
C GLY A 22 11.21 2.81 8.26
N VAL A 23 11.78 3.48 7.25
CA VAL A 23 12.40 2.87 6.07
C VAL A 23 13.84 3.40 5.92
N LEU A 24 14.80 2.51 5.71
CA LEU A 24 16.21 2.83 5.52
C LEU A 24 16.77 1.99 4.38
N VAL A 25 17.20 2.64 3.32
CA VAL A 25 17.89 1.97 2.21
C VAL A 25 19.38 1.87 2.54
N LEU A 26 19.92 0.67 2.43
CA LEU A 26 21.31 0.31 2.72
C LEU A 26 21.96 -0.18 1.43
N GLU A 27 22.93 0.57 0.93
CA GLU A 27 23.54 0.33 -0.37
C GLU A 27 24.64 -0.75 -0.34
N SER A 28 25.20 -1.04 0.84
CA SER A 28 26.27 -2.01 1.02
C SER A 28 26.39 -2.52 2.45
N ALA A 29 27.18 -3.56 2.66
CA ALA A 29 27.53 -4.05 4.00
C ALA A 29 28.24 -3.00 4.86
N GLY A 30 29.01 -2.09 4.26
CA GLY A 30 29.65 -0.98 4.96
C GLY A 30 28.61 0.03 5.45
N ASP A 31 27.71 0.46 4.58
CA ASP A 31 26.59 1.34 4.89
C ASP A 31 25.68 0.74 5.97
N ALA A 32 25.43 -0.57 5.89
CA ALA A 32 24.63 -1.27 6.89
C ALA A 32 25.27 -1.23 8.29
N ARG A 33 26.59 -1.43 8.40
CA ARG A 33 27.30 -1.37 9.70
C ARG A 33 27.26 0.03 10.31
N GLU A 34 27.32 1.07 9.47
CA GLU A 34 27.33 2.45 9.93
C GLU A 34 25.93 2.95 10.31
N ARG A 35 24.92 2.72 9.46
CA ARG A 35 23.61 3.35 9.57
C ARG A 35 22.56 2.50 10.28
N ALA A 36 22.65 1.17 10.19
CA ALA A 36 21.65 0.30 10.81
C ALA A 36 21.90 0.07 12.31
N ALA A 37 23.10 0.28 12.83
CA ALA A 37 23.41 0.05 14.24
C ALA A 37 22.44 0.77 15.18
N SER A 38 22.20 2.06 14.96
CA SER A 38 21.28 2.87 15.77
C SER A 38 19.83 2.38 15.72
N TRP A 39 19.41 1.70 14.65
CA TRP A 39 18.09 1.11 14.52
C TRP A 39 17.95 -0.14 15.38
N PHE A 40 19.00 -0.96 15.44
CA PHE A 40 19.04 -2.13 16.33
C PHE A 40 19.08 -1.73 17.79
N ASP A 41 19.87 -0.71 18.15
CA ASP A 41 19.94 -0.18 19.52
C ASP A 41 18.55 0.33 20.01
N GLN A 42 17.78 0.92 19.12
CA GLN A 42 16.43 1.37 19.44
C GLN A 42 15.43 0.23 19.71
N LEU A 43 15.68 -0.98 19.17
CA LEU A 43 14.77 -2.12 19.43
C LEU A 43 14.67 -2.47 20.91
N GLU A 44 15.76 -2.33 21.67
CA GLU A 44 15.80 -2.64 23.11
C GLU A 44 14.83 -1.76 23.93
N SER A 45 14.55 -0.54 23.45
CA SER A 45 13.66 0.40 24.10
C SER A 45 12.21 0.37 23.61
N ARG A 46 11.92 -0.40 22.53
CA ARG A 46 10.59 -0.48 21.94
C ARG A 46 9.75 -1.59 22.55
N THR A 47 8.44 -1.33 22.65
CA THR A 47 7.45 -2.28 23.19
C THR A 47 6.47 -2.77 22.13
N ASP A 48 6.44 -2.12 20.96
CA ASP A 48 5.48 -2.38 19.87
C ASP A 48 5.98 -3.42 18.85
N PHE A 49 7.31 -3.59 18.73
CA PHE A 49 7.94 -4.67 17.96
C PHE A 49 9.36 -4.94 18.46
N SER A 50 9.85 -6.16 18.22
CA SER A 50 11.16 -6.66 18.69
C SER A 50 12.13 -7.03 17.55
N SER A 51 11.76 -6.76 16.31
CA SER A 51 12.57 -7.10 15.14
C SER A 51 12.40 -6.04 14.05
N LEU A 52 13.37 -5.96 13.15
CA LEU A 52 13.29 -5.20 11.91
C LEU A 52 13.04 -6.16 10.74
N LEU A 53 12.42 -5.65 9.69
CA LEU A 53 12.23 -6.36 8.44
C LEU A 53 13.32 -5.94 7.46
N ALA A 54 13.99 -6.90 6.83
CA ALA A 54 14.95 -6.65 5.76
C ALA A 54 14.41 -7.23 4.46
N GLU A 55 14.32 -6.40 3.44
CA GLU A 55 13.79 -6.74 2.12
C GLU A 55 14.82 -6.43 1.03
N GLU A 56 14.76 -7.16 -0.07
CA GLU A 56 15.44 -6.77 -1.31
C GLU A 56 14.81 -5.47 -1.84
N LYS A 57 15.62 -4.56 -2.35
CA LYS A 57 15.09 -3.37 -3.00
C LYS A 57 14.48 -3.74 -4.35
N VAL A 58 13.15 -3.64 -4.42
CA VAL A 58 12.39 -3.97 -5.62
C VAL A 58 12.68 -2.97 -6.76
N PRO A 59 13.06 -3.41 -7.96
CA PRO A 59 13.27 -2.53 -9.12
C PRO A 59 11.93 -2.21 -9.79
N PHE A 60 11.08 -1.42 -9.14
CA PHE A 60 9.76 -1.07 -9.64
C PHE A 60 9.78 0.09 -10.63
N THR A 61 8.77 0.16 -11.49
CA THR A 61 8.57 1.25 -12.45
C THR A 61 7.72 2.38 -11.89
N ARG A 62 6.73 2.04 -11.06
CA ARG A 62 5.85 3.00 -10.35
C ARG A 62 5.18 2.32 -9.16
N GLU A 63 4.57 3.14 -8.33
CA GLU A 63 3.77 2.66 -7.20
C GLU A 63 2.29 2.64 -7.56
N LEU A 64 1.57 1.63 -7.07
CA LEU A 64 0.14 1.46 -7.25
C LEU A 64 -0.54 1.29 -5.90
N SER A 65 -1.83 1.58 -5.84
CA SER A 65 -2.68 1.30 -4.69
C SER A 65 -3.96 0.58 -5.10
N ALA A 66 -4.21 -0.57 -4.48
CA ALA A 66 -5.48 -1.29 -4.58
C ALA A 66 -6.28 -1.06 -3.30
N LEU A 67 -7.33 -0.25 -3.39
CA LEU A 67 -8.21 0.10 -2.28
C LEU A 67 -9.41 -0.83 -2.25
N VAL A 68 -9.77 -1.33 -1.07
CA VAL A 68 -10.88 -2.26 -0.87
C VAL A 68 -11.63 -1.94 0.41
N ALA A 69 -12.94 -2.14 0.42
CA ALA A 69 -13.76 -2.13 1.63
C ALA A 69 -14.36 -3.51 1.86
N ARG A 70 -14.36 -3.97 3.12
CA ARG A 70 -14.99 -5.21 3.54
C ARG A 70 -15.81 -4.96 4.80
N ARG A 71 -17.04 -5.46 4.84
CA ARG A 71 -17.88 -5.48 6.05
C ARG A 71 -17.81 -6.84 6.75
N GLU A 72 -18.19 -6.86 8.03
CA GLU A 72 -18.08 -8.05 8.87
C GLU A 72 -18.82 -9.27 8.28
N SER A 73 -20.03 -9.07 7.76
CA SER A 73 -20.83 -10.13 7.13
C SER A 73 -20.30 -10.63 5.77
N GLY A 74 -19.13 -10.13 5.30
CA GLY A 74 -18.33 -10.73 4.25
C GLY A 74 -18.42 -10.07 2.87
N GLN A 75 -19.32 -9.07 2.64
CA GLN A 75 -19.29 -8.34 1.38
C GLN A 75 -17.98 -7.56 1.23
N VAL A 76 -17.33 -7.66 0.06
CA VAL A 76 -16.08 -6.97 -0.27
C VAL A 76 -16.25 -6.23 -1.58
N ILE A 77 -15.85 -4.97 -1.65
CA ILE A 77 -15.91 -4.15 -2.87
C ILE A 77 -14.57 -3.41 -3.04
N PRO A 78 -13.84 -3.65 -4.15
CA PRO A 78 -12.68 -2.87 -4.53
C PRO A 78 -13.07 -1.62 -5.32
N TRP A 79 -12.21 -0.59 -5.28
CA TRP A 79 -12.17 0.51 -6.23
C TRP A 79 -11.20 0.20 -7.38
N PRO A 80 -11.22 0.96 -8.48
CA PRO A 80 -10.19 0.86 -9.50
C PRO A 80 -8.79 1.05 -8.90
N VAL A 81 -7.82 0.26 -9.36
CA VAL A 81 -6.42 0.40 -8.96
C VAL A 81 -5.90 1.76 -9.43
N ALA A 82 -5.24 2.47 -8.53
CA ALA A 82 -4.71 3.80 -8.79
C ALA A 82 -3.18 3.81 -8.86
N GLU A 83 -2.61 4.70 -9.65
CA GLU A 83 -1.20 5.05 -9.57
C GLU A 83 -0.99 6.07 -8.47
N THR A 84 0.11 5.92 -7.71
CA THR A 84 0.49 6.84 -6.65
C THR A 84 1.88 7.42 -6.94
N ILE A 85 2.00 8.72 -6.82
CA ILE A 85 3.25 9.46 -7.04
C ILE A 85 3.69 9.98 -5.68
N GLN A 86 4.88 9.55 -5.26
CA GLN A 86 5.48 9.95 -4.00
C GLN A 86 6.50 11.08 -4.21
N VAL A 87 6.44 12.11 -3.37
CA VAL A 87 7.46 13.16 -3.31
C VAL A 87 7.99 13.21 -1.88
N HIS A 88 9.29 13.04 -1.72
CA HIS A 88 9.93 12.91 -0.40
C HIS A 88 9.27 11.86 0.51
N SER A 89 8.87 10.73 -0.08
CA SER A 89 8.18 9.62 0.59
C SER A 89 6.78 9.98 1.14
N VAL A 90 6.17 11.04 0.65
CA VAL A 90 4.79 11.42 0.97
C VAL A 90 3.96 11.29 -0.30
N CYS A 91 2.75 10.75 -0.18
CA CYS A 91 1.82 10.65 -1.30
C CYS A 91 1.44 12.07 -1.77
N ASP A 92 1.95 12.47 -2.92
CA ASP A 92 1.77 13.77 -3.52
C ASP A 92 0.59 13.80 -4.49
N GLU A 93 0.50 12.79 -5.36
CA GLU A 93 -0.54 12.71 -6.37
C GLU A 93 -1.07 11.27 -6.51
N VAL A 94 -2.35 11.14 -6.82
CA VAL A 94 -3.00 9.85 -7.12
C VAL A 94 -3.82 9.99 -8.39
N ILE A 95 -3.65 9.06 -9.31
CA ILE A 95 -4.36 9.00 -10.58
C ILE A 95 -5.17 7.70 -10.64
N SER A 96 -6.47 7.79 -10.75
CA SER A 96 -7.37 6.63 -10.80
C SER A 96 -8.31 6.69 -12.00
N PRO A 97 -8.47 5.60 -12.77
CA PRO A 97 -7.63 4.37 -12.75
C PRO A 97 -6.17 4.66 -13.12
N ALA A 98 -5.25 3.78 -12.70
CA ALA A 98 -3.83 3.88 -13.05
C ALA A 98 -3.63 3.92 -14.57
N PRO A 99 -3.03 5.00 -15.14
CA PRO A 99 -2.87 5.13 -16.59
C PRO A 99 -2.03 4.01 -17.18
N ASN A 100 -2.45 3.48 -18.32
CA ASN A 100 -1.75 2.44 -19.07
C ASN A 100 -1.42 1.17 -18.26
N LEU A 101 -2.11 0.92 -17.15
CA LEU A 101 -1.98 -0.34 -16.42
C LEU A 101 -2.62 -1.47 -17.23
N GLU A 102 -1.87 -2.55 -17.45
CA GLU A 102 -2.41 -3.72 -18.13
C GLU A 102 -3.63 -4.27 -17.40
N ALA A 103 -4.71 -4.55 -18.13
CA ALA A 103 -5.97 -5.01 -17.54
C ALA A 103 -5.81 -6.27 -16.66
N GLN A 104 -4.90 -7.17 -17.06
CA GLN A 104 -4.60 -8.38 -16.30
C GLN A 104 -3.91 -8.05 -14.97
N VAL A 105 -2.98 -7.09 -14.97
CA VAL A 105 -2.27 -6.64 -13.75
C VAL A 105 -3.26 -5.92 -12.82
N ALA A 106 -4.12 -5.04 -13.37
CA ALA A 106 -5.16 -4.36 -12.59
C ALA A 106 -6.13 -5.36 -11.93
N ALA A 107 -6.58 -6.38 -12.66
CA ALA A 107 -7.44 -7.42 -12.13
C ALA A 107 -6.74 -8.22 -11.02
N ALA A 108 -5.52 -8.68 -11.26
CA ALA A 108 -4.74 -9.44 -10.28
C ALA A 108 -4.45 -8.64 -9.00
N ALA A 109 -4.14 -7.34 -9.12
CA ALA A 109 -3.93 -6.44 -7.97
C ALA A 109 -5.21 -6.27 -7.13
N SER A 110 -6.34 -6.08 -7.81
CA SER A 110 -7.65 -5.98 -7.16
C SER A 110 -8.05 -7.29 -6.46
N GLU A 111 -7.87 -8.43 -7.13
CA GLU A 111 -8.11 -9.77 -6.56
C GLU A 111 -7.22 -10.05 -5.35
N ALA A 112 -5.94 -9.66 -5.40
CA ALA A 112 -5.03 -9.79 -4.27
C ALA A 112 -5.51 -8.98 -3.06
N ALA A 113 -5.95 -7.72 -3.27
CA ALA A 113 -6.49 -6.89 -2.19
C ALA A 113 -7.77 -7.48 -1.58
N VAL A 114 -8.69 -7.98 -2.41
CA VAL A 114 -9.92 -8.66 -1.97
C VAL A 114 -9.58 -9.92 -1.16
N HIS A 115 -8.64 -10.73 -1.64
CA HIS A 115 -8.21 -11.95 -0.96
C HIS A 115 -7.59 -11.63 0.40
N ILE A 116 -6.64 -10.68 0.46
CA ILE A 116 -6.00 -10.26 1.71
C ILE A 116 -7.04 -9.74 2.72
N ALA A 117 -7.95 -8.86 2.28
CA ALA A 117 -8.99 -8.32 3.15
C ALA A 117 -9.90 -9.43 3.73
N THR A 118 -10.17 -10.47 2.93
CA THR A 118 -11.00 -11.60 3.31
C THR A 118 -10.28 -12.50 4.30
N GLU A 119 -9.05 -12.92 4.00
CA GLU A 119 -8.26 -13.82 4.84
C GLU A 119 -7.91 -13.20 6.20
N LEU A 120 -7.64 -11.90 6.22
CA LEU A 120 -7.37 -11.16 7.46
C LEU A 120 -8.64 -10.75 8.23
N GLY A 121 -9.83 -10.98 7.68
CA GLY A 121 -11.09 -10.58 8.31
C GLY A 121 -11.20 -9.08 8.51
N VAL A 122 -10.66 -8.27 7.59
CA VAL A 122 -10.69 -6.81 7.70
C VAL A 122 -12.13 -6.32 7.77
N THR A 123 -12.42 -5.40 8.70
CA THR A 123 -13.68 -4.66 8.75
C THR A 123 -13.39 -3.17 8.57
N GLY A 124 -13.87 -2.60 7.48
CA GLY A 124 -13.56 -1.23 7.07
C GLY A 124 -12.88 -1.16 5.71
N VAL A 125 -12.17 -0.07 5.48
CA VAL A 125 -11.34 0.15 4.29
C VAL A 125 -9.91 -0.31 4.55
N MET A 126 -9.31 -0.94 3.54
CA MET A 126 -7.90 -1.28 3.49
C MET A 126 -7.32 -0.82 2.16
N ALA A 127 -6.12 -0.23 2.20
CA ALA A 127 -5.28 -0.02 1.04
C ALA A 127 -4.16 -1.06 1.01
N VAL A 128 -3.90 -1.63 -0.15
CA VAL A 128 -2.72 -2.45 -0.45
C VAL A 128 -1.83 -1.63 -1.35
N GLU A 129 -0.67 -1.23 -0.85
CA GLU A 129 0.34 -0.54 -1.65
C GLU A 129 1.19 -1.55 -2.40
N LEU A 130 1.43 -1.28 -3.67
CA LEU A 130 2.05 -2.21 -4.60
C LEU A 130 3.18 -1.52 -5.38
N PHE A 131 4.20 -2.28 -5.70
CA PHE A 131 5.23 -1.91 -6.67
C PHE A 131 4.95 -2.59 -8.00
N GLU A 132 4.70 -1.84 -9.07
CA GLU A 132 4.60 -2.41 -10.41
C GLU A 132 5.98 -2.85 -10.89
N VAL A 133 6.09 -4.13 -11.24
CA VAL A 133 7.34 -4.74 -11.74
C VAL A 133 7.02 -5.54 -13.00
N PRO A 134 7.09 -4.89 -14.18
CA PRO A 134 6.84 -5.56 -15.45
C PRO A 134 7.76 -6.79 -15.62
N GLY A 135 7.17 -7.90 -16.05
CA GLY A 135 7.90 -9.15 -16.24
C GLY A 135 8.00 -10.05 -14.99
N SER A 136 7.57 -9.59 -13.82
CA SER A 136 7.33 -10.48 -12.68
C SER A 136 6.08 -11.33 -12.90
N ALA A 137 5.91 -12.41 -12.14
CA ALA A 137 4.83 -13.38 -12.34
C ALA A 137 3.42 -12.74 -12.25
N SER A 138 3.23 -11.77 -11.37
CA SER A 138 1.95 -11.05 -11.18
C SER A 138 1.93 -9.66 -11.81
N GLY A 139 3.08 -9.14 -12.27
CA GLY A 139 3.26 -7.75 -12.71
C GLY A 139 3.50 -6.78 -11.56
N PHE A 140 3.43 -7.24 -10.29
CA PHE A 140 3.63 -6.40 -9.10
C PHE A 140 4.16 -7.20 -7.91
N TYR A 141 4.66 -6.46 -6.91
CA TYR A 141 4.90 -6.94 -5.54
C TYR A 141 4.12 -6.11 -4.53
N ILE A 142 3.71 -6.75 -3.43
CA ILE A 142 3.05 -6.05 -2.31
C ILE A 142 4.13 -5.35 -1.49
N ASN A 143 3.91 -4.05 -1.21
CA ASN A 143 4.77 -3.25 -0.37
C ASN A 143 4.27 -3.24 1.08
N GLU A 144 3.07 -2.70 1.31
CA GLU A 144 2.50 -2.60 2.65
C GLU A 144 0.97 -2.60 2.66
N LEU A 145 0.41 -2.76 3.85
CA LEU A 145 -1.04 -2.73 4.10
C LEU A 145 -1.38 -1.58 5.04
N ALA A 146 -2.40 -0.81 4.70
CA ALA A 146 -2.99 0.20 5.56
C ALA A 146 -4.45 -0.14 5.84
N MET A 147 -4.75 -0.64 7.06
CA MET A 147 -6.10 -1.09 7.45
C MET A 147 -6.95 0.07 7.97
N ARG A 148 -7.12 1.10 7.17
CA ARG A 148 -7.86 2.35 7.46
C ARG A 148 -8.10 3.11 6.16
N PRO A 149 -8.99 4.14 6.16
CA PRO A 149 -8.99 5.12 5.08
C PRO A 149 -7.58 5.67 4.85
N HIS A 150 -7.20 5.79 3.58
CA HIS A 150 -5.81 6.04 3.18
C HIS A 150 -5.69 7.23 2.23
N ASN A 151 -4.52 7.89 2.20
CA ASN A 151 -4.24 9.02 1.29
C ASN A 151 -4.51 8.64 -0.16
N THR A 152 -4.12 7.44 -0.56
CA THR A 152 -4.33 6.94 -1.93
C THR A 152 -5.80 6.73 -2.29
N GLY A 153 -6.73 6.81 -1.34
CA GLY A 153 -8.17 6.73 -1.53
C GLY A 153 -8.89 8.09 -1.47
N HIS A 154 -8.20 9.22 -1.25
CA HIS A 154 -8.86 10.52 -1.13
C HIS A 154 -9.55 10.99 -2.42
N TRP A 155 -9.06 10.56 -3.59
CA TRP A 155 -9.70 10.81 -4.87
C TRP A 155 -11.15 10.32 -4.91
N THR A 156 -11.51 9.32 -4.10
CA THR A 156 -12.86 8.74 -4.06
C THR A 156 -13.93 9.70 -3.55
N GLN A 157 -13.55 10.80 -2.86
CA GLN A 157 -14.53 11.76 -2.33
C GLN A 157 -15.35 12.40 -3.44
N ASP A 158 -14.69 12.80 -4.51
CA ASP A 158 -15.32 13.48 -5.65
C ASP A 158 -15.24 12.65 -6.94
N GLY A 159 -14.41 11.61 -6.97
CA GLY A 159 -14.13 10.78 -8.14
C GLY A 159 -14.84 9.42 -8.15
N ALA A 160 -15.51 9.00 -7.08
CA ALA A 160 -16.26 7.75 -7.02
C ALA A 160 -17.70 7.98 -6.53
N VAL A 161 -18.61 7.06 -6.88
CA VAL A 161 -20.01 7.10 -6.42
C VAL A 161 -20.08 7.04 -4.89
N THR A 162 -19.28 6.17 -4.28
CA THR A 162 -19.18 6.07 -2.83
C THR A 162 -17.71 6.29 -2.41
N SER A 163 -17.50 7.28 -1.54
CA SER A 163 -16.17 7.59 -1.03
C SER A 163 -15.62 6.52 -0.10
N GLN A 164 -14.31 6.46 0.05
CA GLN A 164 -13.68 5.56 1.03
C GLN A 164 -14.18 5.81 2.47
N PHE A 165 -14.51 7.05 2.82
CA PHE A 165 -14.98 7.39 4.16
C PHE A 165 -16.40 6.88 4.41
N GLU A 166 -17.31 7.06 3.44
CA GLU A 166 -18.66 6.50 3.53
C GLU A 166 -18.61 4.97 3.53
N GLN A 167 -17.82 4.37 2.64
CA GLN A 167 -17.66 2.91 2.60
C GLN A 167 -17.09 2.36 3.93
N HIS A 168 -16.13 3.08 4.54
CA HIS A 168 -15.59 2.69 5.84
C HIS A 168 -16.67 2.67 6.91
N LEU A 169 -17.50 3.72 6.98
CA LEU A 169 -18.63 3.77 7.92
C LEU A 169 -19.65 2.66 7.65
N ARG A 170 -20.00 2.42 6.38
CA ARG A 170 -20.89 1.31 6.00
C ARG A 170 -20.30 -0.03 6.44
N ALA A 171 -19.02 -0.25 6.20
CA ALA A 171 -18.34 -1.48 6.54
C ALA A 171 -18.30 -1.74 8.05
N VAL A 172 -17.94 -0.75 8.87
CA VAL A 172 -17.84 -0.92 10.34
C VAL A 172 -19.20 -1.03 11.02
N LEU A 173 -20.27 -0.53 10.38
CA LEU A 173 -21.65 -0.67 10.86
C LEU A 173 -22.35 -1.89 10.25
N ASP A 174 -21.65 -2.71 9.49
CA ASP A 174 -22.15 -3.87 8.73
C ASP A 174 -23.35 -3.53 7.79
N LEU A 175 -23.39 -2.30 7.28
CA LEU A 175 -24.38 -1.88 6.29
C LEU A 175 -23.98 -2.38 4.90
N PRO A 176 -24.94 -2.54 3.97
CA PRO A 176 -24.61 -2.84 2.57
C PRO A 176 -23.60 -1.84 2.02
N LEU A 177 -22.54 -2.32 1.41
CA LEU A 177 -21.54 -1.46 0.78
C LEU A 177 -22.14 -0.77 -0.45
N GLY A 178 -21.75 0.48 -0.67
CA GLY A 178 -22.17 1.28 -1.81
C GLY A 178 -21.37 0.95 -3.07
N ASP A 179 -21.79 1.52 -4.19
CA ASP A 179 -21.10 1.40 -5.47
C ASP A 179 -19.75 2.14 -5.46
N ALA A 180 -18.67 1.44 -5.80
CA ALA A 180 -17.31 2.00 -5.86
C ALA A 180 -16.91 2.47 -7.27
N SER A 181 -17.87 2.54 -8.23
CA SER A 181 -17.61 2.96 -9.60
C SER A 181 -17.05 4.38 -9.64
N ALA A 182 -16.12 4.62 -10.56
CA ALA A 182 -15.60 5.95 -10.84
C ALA A 182 -16.67 6.83 -11.52
N LEU A 183 -16.70 8.12 -11.18
CA LEU A 183 -17.61 9.12 -11.77
C LEU A 183 -17.07 9.70 -13.09
N ALA A 184 -15.78 9.52 -13.37
CA ALA A 184 -15.10 10.00 -14.57
C ALA A 184 -14.14 8.95 -15.11
N GLU A 185 -13.73 9.10 -16.36
CA GLU A 185 -12.71 8.22 -16.97
C GLU A 185 -11.38 8.28 -16.25
N VAL A 186 -11.02 9.44 -15.72
CA VAL A 186 -9.82 9.68 -14.92
C VAL A 186 -10.13 10.67 -13.81
N SER A 187 -9.70 10.37 -12.61
CA SER A 187 -9.71 11.27 -11.45
C SER A 187 -8.26 11.48 -10.98
N VAL A 188 -7.89 12.73 -10.72
CA VAL A 188 -6.59 13.09 -10.18
C VAL A 188 -6.77 13.78 -8.84
N MET A 189 -6.08 13.30 -7.82
CA MET A 189 -6.02 13.91 -6.50
C MET A 189 -4.60 14.42 -6.26
N LYS A 190 -4.49 15.62 -5.72
CA LYS A 190 -3.23 16.27 -5.34
C LYS A 190 -3.27 16.66 -3.87
N ASN A 191 -2.23 16.27 -3.12
CA ASN A 191 -1.99 16.77 -1.77
C ASN A 191 -1.16 18.07 -1.81
N TYR A 192 -1.43 19.01 -0.87
CA TYR A 192 -0.74 20.28 -0.74
C TYR A 192 -0.14 20.44 0.66
#